data_5b5b777db8269412d2b28876eb974b5c
#
_entry.id   5b5b777db8269412d2b28876eb974b5c
#
_cell.length_a   1.000
_cell.length_b   1.000
_cell.length_c   1.000
_cell.angle_alpha   90.00
_cell.angle_beta   90.00
_cell.angle_gamma   90.00
#
_symmetry.space_group_name_H-M   'P 1'
#
loop_
_entity.id
_entity.type
_entity.pdbx_description
1 polymer ?
#
loop_
_entity_poly.entity_id
_entity_poly.type
_entity_poly.pdbx_seq_one_letter_code
_entity_poly.pdbx_strand_id
1 'polypeptide(L)'
;RAFGRDKAIYDPLHYIPVLARKPGALRNGAPFKDWELPPAIRRVQRKLGKVPNGDRQMVQILSMIPTDGLDAVDAACAEALNEGAPAASVIINILARRREPPPPMTIDTPDALRLTCQPVADCQRYDSLRRPDHGKITSAGRDEPSEALRHESRLR
;
A
#
# COMPACT_ATOMS: atom_id res chain seq x y z
N ARG A 1 -23.08 -32.16 -1.98
CA ARG A 1 -23.69 -32.17 -3.33
C ARG A 1 -25.14 -31.72 -3.18
N ALA A 2 -25.52 -30.63 -3.81
CA ALA A 2 -26.92 -30.21 -3.88
C ALA A 2 -27.56 -30.88 -5.11
N PHE A 3 -28.65 -31.54 -4.88
CA PHE A 3 -29.43 -32.16 -5.94
C PHE A 3 -30.63 -31.25 -6.25
N GLY A 4 -30.74 -30.74 -7.45
CA GLY A 4 -31.87 -29.98 -7.97
C GLY A 4 -31.77 -29.84 -9.48
N ARG A 5 -32.87 -30.11 -10.19
CA ARG A 5 -32.94 -29.79 -11.62
C ARG A 5 -33.05 -28.26 -11.75
N ASP A 6 -32.27 -27.69 -12.66
CA ASP A 6 -32.30 -26.26 -13.06
C ASP A 6 -31.89 -25.22 -11.99
N LYS A 7 -31.20 -25.63 -10.91
CA LYS A 7 -30.59 -24.71 -9.95
C LYS A 7 -29.06 -24.74 -10.04
N ALA A 8 -28.46 -23.70 -10.56
CA ALA A 8 -27.03 -23.49 -10.43
C ALA A 8 -26.73 -22.90 -9.04
N ILE A 9 -26.07 -23.67 -8.19
CA ILE A 9 -25.63 -23.23 -6.86
C ILE A 9 -24.20 -22.82 -6.98
N TYR A 10 -23.95 -21.52 -6.83
CA TYR A 10 -22.62 -20.93 -6.84
C TYR A 10 -22.18 -20.65 -5.41
N ASP A 11 -20.98 -21.10 -5.05
CA ASP A 11 -20.28 -20.62 -3.87
C ASP A 11 -19.35 -19.47 -4.31
N PRO A 12 -19.64 -18.21 -3.94
CA PRO A 12 -18.85 -17.06 -4.36
C PRO A 12 -17.38 -17.15 -3.97
N LEU A 13 -17.05 -17.82 -2.85
CA LEU A 13 -15.68 -17.97 -2.37
C LEU A 13 -14.78 -18.71 -3.36
N HIS A 14 -15.33 -19.69 -4.08
CA HIS A 14 -14.57 -20.42 -5.10
C HIS A 14 -14.18 -19.56 -6.31
N TYR A 15 -14.87 -18.44 -6.54
CA TYR A 15 -14.64 -17.55 -7.67
C TYR A 15 -13.72 -16.35 -7.34
N ILE A 16 -13.33 -16.18 -6.08
CA ILE A 16 -12.43 -15.08 -5.67
C ILE A 16 -11.14 -15.02 -6.52
N PRO A 17 -10.41 -16.14 -6.79
CA PRO A 17 -9.22 -16.09 -7.61
C PRO A 17 -9.47 -15.61 -9.05
N VAL A 18 -10.68 -15.85 -9.57
CA VAL A 18 -11.07 -15.39 -10.91
C VAL A 18 -11.32 -13.89 -10.95
N LEU A 19 -11.83 -13.31 -9.85
CA LEU A 19 -12.06 -11.87 -9.70
C LEU A 19 -10.77 -11.06 -9.82
N ALA A 20 -9.62 -11.61 -9.42
CA ALA A 20 -8.33 -10.94 -9.57
C ALA A 20 -8.04 -10.57 -11.04
N ARG A 21 -8.50 -11.39 -11.98
CA ARG A 21 -8.36 -11.17 -13.43
C ARG A 21 -9.44 -10.26 -14.01
N LYS A 22 -10.65 -10.29 -13.43
CA LYS A 22 -11.81 -9.52 -13.90
C LYS A 22 -12.55 -8.87 -12.72
N PRO A 23 -12.03 -7.79 -12.10
CA PRO A 23 -12.63 -7.18 -10.92
C PRO A 23 -14.07 -6.69 -11.14
N GLY A 24 -14.41 -6.24 -12.35
CA GLY A 24 -15.77 -5.79 -12.69
C GLY A 24 -16.82 -6.90 -12.64
N ALA A 25 -16.41 -8.18 -12.64
CA ALA A 25 -17.35 -9.30 -12.49
C ALA A 25 -18.00 -9.34 -11.10
N LEU A 26 -17.43 -8.65 -10.10
CA LEU A 26 -18.01 -8.53 -8.76
C LEU A 26 -19.40 -7.85 -8.80
N ARG A 27 -19.61 -6.91 -9.74
CA ARG A 27 -20.89 -6.19 -9.87
C ARG A 27 -21.95 -6.99 -10.59
N ASN A 28 -21.60 -7.73 -11.63
CA ASN A 28 -22.54 -8.31 -12.58
C ASN A 28 -22.41 -9.83 -12.70
N GLY A 29 -21.43 -10.45 -12.04
CA GLY A 29 -21.22 -11.90 -12.11
C GLY A 29 -22.30 -12.66 -11.38
N ALA A 30 -22.88 -13.68 -12.03
CA ALA A 30 -23.93 -14.52 -11.45
C ALA A 30 -23.60 -15.06 -10.05
N PRO A 31 -22.37 -15.51 -9.73
CA PRO A 31 -22.02 -16.00 -8.39
C PRO A 31 -22.09 -14.95 -7.28
N PHE A 32 -22.02 -13.65 -7.63
CA PHE A 32 -21.90 -12.56 -6.66
C PHE A 32 -23.18 -11.74 -6.49
N LYS A 33 -24.17 -11.97 -7.37
CA LYS A 33 -25.40 -11.18 -7.42
C LYS A 33 -26.22 -11.33 -6.12
N ASP A 34 -26.30 -12.55 -5.60
CA ASP A 34 -27.06 -12.90 -4.41
C ASP A 34 -26.15 -13.21 -3.20
N TRP A 35 -24.90 -12.74 -3.25
CA TRP A 35 -23.95 -12.99 -2.17
C TRP A 35 -24.25 -12.13 -0.95
N GLU A 36 -24.66 -12.78 0.13
CA GLU A 36 -24.86 -12.13 1.41
C GLU A 36 -23.53 -11.89 2.11
N LEU A 37 -22.96 -10.71 1.89
CA LEU A 37 -21.76 -10.26 2.57
C LEU A 37 -22.07 -9.76 3.98
N PRO A 38 -21.19 -9.98 4.97
CA PRO A 38 -21.27 -9.37 6.29
C PRO A 38 -21.40 -7.83 6.23
N PRO A 39 -21.96 -7.22 7.28
CA PRO A 39 -22.38 -5.82 7.24
C PRO A 39 -21.23 -4.83 7.04
N ALA A 40 -20.05 -5.07 7.63
CA ALA A 40 -18.93 -4.16 7.47
C ALA A 40 -18.34 -4.25 6.07
N ILE A 41 -18.15 -5.46 5.53
CA ILE A 41 -17.68 -5.68 4.15
C ILE A 41 -18.63 -5.02 3.15
N ARG A 42 -19.96 -5.17 3.33
CA ARG A 42 -20.96 -4.52 2.47
C ARG A 42 -20.89 -2.99 2.54
N ARG A 43 -20.61 -2.40 3.71
CA ARG A 43 -20.43 -0.95 3.85
C ARG A 43 -19.16 -0.46 3.15
N VAL A 44 -18.05 -1.20 3.24
CA VAL A 44 -16.81 -0.92 2.52
C VAL A 44 -17.05 -1.00 1.02
N GLN A 45 -17.71 -2.05 0.53
CA GLN A 45 -18.05 -2.21 -0.90
C GLN A 45 -18.82 -1.00 -1.44
N ARG A 46 -19.83 -0.51 -0.71
CA ARG A 46 -20.59 0.68 -1.11
C ARG A 46 -19.74 1.95 -1.17
N LYS A 47 -18.77 2.12 -0.26
CA LYS A 47 -17.86 3.26 -0.27
C LYS A 47 -16.86 3.16 -1.43
N LEU A 48 -16.24 1.99 -1.61
CA LEU A 48 -15.29 1.74 -2.69
C LEU A 48 -15.93 1.82 -4.08
N GLY A 49 -17.20 1.45 -4.21
CA GLY A 49 -17.92 1.56 -5.48
C GLY A 49 -18.03 2.99 -6.05
N LYS A 50 -17.77 4.01 -5.24
CA LYS A 50 -17.75 5.44 -5.63
C LYS A 50 -16.34 5.93 -5.99
N VAL A 51 -15.32 5.12 -5.80
CA VAL A 51 -13.91 5.51 -5.99
C VAL A 51 -13.35 4.83 -7.24
N PRO A 52 -12.50 5.51 -8.02
CA PRO A 52 -11.77 4.88 -9.11
C PRO A 52 -11.00 3.66 -8.60
N ASN A 53 -11.00 2.57 -9.37
CA ASN A 53 -10.40 1.28 -8.97
C ASN A 53 -11.00 0.61 -7.71
N GLY A 54 -12.17 1.05 -7.25
CA GLY A 54 -12.82 0.49 -6.06
C GLY A 54 -13.11 -1.00 -6.17
N ASP A 55 -13.50 -1.50 -7.35
CA ASP A 55 -13.71 -2.93 -7.58
C ASP A 55 -12.42 -3.74 -7.39
N ARG A 56 -11.28 -3.22 -7.84
CA ARG A 56 -9.97 -3.84 -7.66
C ARG A 56 -9.58 -3.89 -6.18
N GLN A 57 -9.81 -2.82 -5.46
CA GLN A 57 -9.60 -2.77 -4.01
C GLN A 57 -10.51 -3.77 -3.28
N MET A 58 -11.77 -3.84 -3.67
CA MET A 58 -12.70 -4.80 -3.08
C MET A 58 -12.27 -6.24 -3.32
N VAL A 59 -11.80 -6.57 -4.51
CA VAL A 59 -11.26 -7.90 -4.82
C VAL A 59 -10.03 -8.23 -3.97
N GLN A 60 -9.14 -7.26 -3.72
CA GLN A 60 -8.00 -7.45 -2.82
C GLN A 60 -8.44 -7.81 -1.39
N ILE A 61 -9.46 -7.11 -0.87
CA ILE A 61 -10.02 -7.42 0.46
C ILE A 61 -10.63 -8.82 0.48
N LEU A 62 -11.44 -9.17 -0.50
CA LEU A 62 -12.06 -10.49 -0.60
C LEU A 62 -11.04 -11.62 -0.74
N SER A 63 -9.89 -11.34 -1.38
CA SER A 63 -8.80 -12.31 -1.53
C SER A 63 -8.13 -12.68 -0.20
N MET A 64 -8.39 -11.94 0.88
CA MET A 64 -7.90 -12.27 2.22
C MET A 64 -8.79 -13.32 2.91
N ILE A 65 -10.03 -13.49 2.48
CA ILE A 65 -11.00 -14.41 3.13
C ILE A 65 -10.48 -15.85 3.21
N PRO A 66 -9.87 -16.44 2.16
CA PRO A 66 -9.35 -17.80 2.25
C PRO A 66 -8.26 -17.99 3.29
N THR A 67 -7.54 -16.94 3.63
CA THR A 67 -6.40 -16.97 4.58
C THR A 67 -6.83 -16.62 5.99
N ASP A 68 -7.61 -15.55 6.15
CA ASP A 68 -7.96 -14.98 7.46
C ASP A 68 -9.34 -15.40 7.97
N GLY A 69 -10.19 -15.86 7.07
CA GLY A 69 -11.58 -16.13 7.37
C GLY A 69 -12.49 -14.91 7.20
N LEU A 70 -13.76 -15.16 7.00
CA LEU A 70 -14.76 -14.13 6.71
C LEU A 70 -14.95 -13.17 7.90
N ASP A 71 -15.00 -13.70 9.12
CA ASP A 71 -15.24 -12.91 10.33
C ASP A 71 -14.07 -11.95 10.64
N ALA A 72 -12.83 -12.42 10.43
CA ALA A 72 -11.65 -11.57 10.63
C ALA A 72 -11.60 -10.43 9.63
N VAL A 73 -11.96 -10.69 8.36
CA VAL A 73 -12.03 -9.68 7.32
C VAL A 73 -13.15 -8.67 7.61
N ASP A 74 -14.33 -9.13 8.08
CA ASP A 74 -15.42 -8.22 8.46
C ASP A 74 -15.01 -7.32 9.64
N ALA A 75 -14.39 -7.88 10.67
CA ALA A 75 -13.90 -7.13 11.81
C ALA A 75 -12.82 -6.09 11.41
N ALA A 76 -11.90 -6.43 10.47
CA ALA A 76 -10.93 -5.49 9.94
C ALA A 76 -11.58 -4.37 9.11
N CYS A 77 -12.62 -4.71 8.34
CA CYS A 77 -13.43 -3.73 7.62
C CYS A 77 -14.15 -2.78 8.57
N ALA A 78 -14.69 -3.28 9.69
CA ALA A 78 -15.35 -2.46 10.70
C ALA A 78 -14.37 -1.48 11.35
N GLU A 79 -13.17 -1.93 11.69
CA GLU A 79 -12.09 -1.10 12.24
C GLU A 79 -11.71 0.03 11.26
N ALA A 80 -11.42 -0.30 10.00
CA ALA A 80 -11.09 0.66 8.96
C ALA A 80 -12.21 1.69 8.71
N LEU A 81 -13.48 1.27 8.84
CA LEU A 81 -14.63 2.16 8.73
C LEU A 81 -14.72 3.14 9.91
N ASN A 82 -14.41 2.70 11.12
CA ASN A 82 -14.38 3.52 12.34
C ASN A 82 -13.24 4.55 12.29
N GLU A 83 -12.09 4.16 11.72
CA GLU A 83 -10.95 5.06 11.48
C GLU A 83 -11.19 6.02 10.30
N GLY A 84 -12.30 5.88 9.57
CA GLY A 84 -12.63 6.72 8.42
C GLY A 84 -11.82 6.43 7.15
N ALA A 85 -10.99 5.40 7.14
CA ALA A 85 -10.07 5.05 6.06
C ALA A 85 -10.37 3.66 5.43
N PRO A 86 -11.51 3.44 4.79
CA PRO A 86 -11.92 2.14 4.24
C PRO A 86 -11.21 1.79 2.92
N ALA A 87 -9.88 1.89 2.90
CA ALA A 87 -9.05 1.50 1.76
C ALA A 87 -8.53 0.06 1.91
N ALA A 88 -8.33 -0.63 0.79
CA ALA A 88 -7.83 -2.01 0.82
C ALA A 88 -6.48 -2.14 1.54
N SER A 89 -5.57 -1.18 1.34
CA SER A 89 -4.26 -1.17 2.01
C SER A 89 -4.38 -1.11 3.53
N VAL A 90 -5.32 -0.31 4.06
CA VAL A 90 -5.55 -0.18 5.50
C VAL A 90 -6.10 -1.50 6.08
N ILE A 91 -7.11 -2.07 5.42
CA ILE A 91 -7.73 -3.34 5.85
C ILE A 91 -6.71 -4.48 5.85
N ILE A 92 -5.89 -4.59 4.79
CA ILE A 92 -4.83 -5.61 4.70
C ILE A 92 -3.78 -5.40 5.80
N ASN A 93 -3.43 -4.15 6.13
CA ASN A 93 -2.51 -3.83 7.22
C ASN A 93 -3.07 -4.22 8.59
N ILE A 94 -4.36 -3.97 8.83
CA ILE A 94 -5.04 -4.40 10.05
C ILE A 94 -4.98 -5.93 10.19
N LEU A 95 -5.27 -6.66 9.10
CA LEU A 95 -5.18 -8.12 9.07
C LEU A 95 -3.76 -8.61 9.32
N ALA A 96 -2.76 -7.97 8.71
CA ALA A 96 -1.35 -8.31 8.93
C ALA A 96 -0.95 -8.14 10.39
N ARG A 97 -1.30 -7.01 11.03
CA ARG A 97 -1.05 -6.77 12.47
C ARG A 97 -1.70 -7.82 13.38
N ARG A 98 -2.89 -8.29 13.02
CA ARG A 98 -3.60 -9.32 13.80
C ARG A 98 -2.96 -10.70 13.68
N ARG A 99 -2.22 -10.96 12.60
CA ARG A 99 -1.44 -12.19 12.40
C ARG A 99 -0.09 -12.16 13.11
N GLU A 100 0.43 -10.96 13.38
CA GLU A 100 1.73 -10.82 14.06
C GLU A 100 1.63 -11.39 15.48
N PRO A 101 2.60 -12.21 15.89
CA PRO A 101 2.67 -12.66 17.26
C PRO A 101 2.83 -11.43 18.18
N PRO A 102 2.33 -11.51 19.43
CA PRO A 102 2.54 -10.43 20.38
C PRO A 102 4.05 -10.15 20.50
N PRO A 103 4.44 -8.88 20.70
CA PRO A 103 5.84 -8.54 20.84
C PRO A 103 6.48 -9.42 21.91
N PRO A 104 7.72 -9.88 21.69
CA PRO A 104 8.41 -10.72 22.67
C PRO A 104 8.40 -10.02 24.01
N MET A 105 8.13 -10.78 25.07
CA MET A 105 8.21 -10.26 26.44
C MET A 105 9.58 -9.62 26.62
N THR A 106 9.60 -8.46 27.29
CA THR A 106 10.84 -7.74 27.59
C THR A 106 11.85 -8.71 28.20
N ILE A 107 12.95 -8.91 27.47
CA ILE A 107 14.06 -9.73 27.98
C ILE A 107 14.73 -8.91 29.09
N ASP A 108 14.79 -9.46 30.27
CA ASP A 108 15.56 -8.85 31.36
C ASP A 108 17.05 -8.94 30.99
N THR A 109 17.61 -7.78 30.66
CA THR A 109 18.99 -7.72 30.15
C THR A 109 19.94 -7.75 31.37
N PRO A 110 20.87 -8.71 31.42
CA PRO A 110 21.92 -8.75 32.45
C PRO A 110 22.65 -7.41 32.53
N ASP A 111 23.06 -6.99 33.73
CA ASP A 111 23.71 -5.70 33.95
C ASP A 111 24.94 -5.46 33.06
N ALA A 112 25.67 -6.53 32.72
CA ALA A 112 26.81 -6.48 31.82
C ALA A 112 26.45 -6.08 30.36
N LEU A 113 25.18 -6.24 29.97
CA LEU A 113 24.66 -5.91 28.63
C LEU A 113 23.76 -4.67 28.65
N ARG A 114 23.57 -4.04 29.81
CA ARG A 114 22.84 -2.76 29.87
C ARG A 114 23.67 -1.66 29.23
N LEU A 115 22.98 -0.88 28.39
CA LEU A 115 23.60 0.29 27.80
C LEU A 115 24.01 1.28 28.90
N THR A 116 25.29 1.60 28.97
CA THR A 116 25.83 2.62 29.88
C THR A 116 25.46 4.03 29.46
N CYS A 117 25.07 4.21 28.19
CA CYS A 117 24.61 5.47 27.63
C CYS A 117 23.27 5.26 26.92
N GLN A 118 22.29 6.08 27.23
CA GLN A 118 21.00 6.04 26.56
C GLN A 118 21.17 6.60 25.15
N PRO A 119 20.90 5.84 24.07
CA PRO A 119 21.01 6.35 22.72
C PRO A 119 19.98 7.46 22.48
N VAL A 120 20.44 8.68 22.29
CA VAL A 120 19.61 9.80 21.88
C VAL A 120 19.65 9.89 20.35
N ALA A 121 18.48 9.83 19.74
CA ALA A 121 18.40 9.98 18.28
C ALA A 121 18.70 11.45 17.91
N ASP A 122 19.84 11.69 17.27
CA ASP A 122 20.19 13.00 16.71
C ASP A 122 19.97 12.96 15.18
N CYS A 123 18.82 13.47 14.76
CA CYS A 123 18.48 13.53 13.34
C CYS A 123 19.32 14.56 12.59
N GLN A 124 19.88 15.59 13.26
CA GLN A 124 20.71 16.61 12.63
C GLN A 124 22.03 16.04 12.10
N ARG A 125 22.53 14.97 12.72
CA ARG A 125 23.72 14.25 12.27
C ARG A 125 23.60 13.75 10.81
N TYR A 126 22.39 13.53 10.33
CA TYR A 126 22.13 13.03 8.98
C TYR A 126 21.85 14.15 7.97
N ASP A 127 21.73 15.40 8.39
CA ASP A 127 21.48 16.52 7.48
C ASP A 127 22.67 16.77 6.53
N SER A 128 23.89 16.43 6.94
CA SER A 128 25.06 16.46 6.08
C SER A 128 25.01 15.45 4.91
N LEU A 129 24.18 14.42 5.00
CA LEU A 129 23.96 13.44 3.95
C LEU A 129 22.90 13.88 2.93
N ARG A 130 22.14 14.91 3.24
CA ARG A 130 21.27 15.56 2.25
C ARG A 130 22.18 16.19 1.20
N ARG A 131 22.16 15.65 -0.01
CA ARG A 131 22.79 16.28 -1.16
C ARG A 131 22.25 17.71 -1.24
N PRO A 132 23.11 18.74 -1.32
CA PRO A 132 22.65 20.08 -1.63
C PRO A 132 21.87 19.98 -2.94
N ASP A 133 20.66 20.51 -2.88
CA ASP A 133 19.74 20.57 -4.02
C ASP A 133 20.51 21.17 -5.22
N HIS A 134 20.70 20.39 -6.27
CA HIS A 134 21.20 20.90 -7.54
C HIS A 134 20.11 21.72 -8.23
N GLY A 135 19.54 22.65 -7.47
CA GLY A 135 18.63 23.66 -7.94
C GLY A 135 19.39 24.91 -8.39
N LYS A 136 19.37 25.12 -9.69
CA LYS A 136 19.82 26.30 -10.43
C LYS A 136 21.29 26.26 -10.88
N ILE A 137 21.52 25.60 -11.99
CA ILE A 137 22.49 26.06 -12.96
C ILE A 137 21.94 27.39 -13.50
N THR A 138 22.29 28.50 -12.84
CA THR A 138 22.14 29.80 -13.46
C THR A 138 23.13 29.83 -14.60
N SER A 139 22.62 29.90 -15.81
CA SER A 139 23.33 30.25 -17.02
C SER A 139 23.83 31.72 -16.85
N ALA A 140 24.97 31.90 -16.24
CA ALA A 140 25.66 33.17 -16.18
C ALA A 140 27.00 33.02 -16.91
N GLY A 141 27.14 33.77 -18.00
CA GLY A 141 28.44 34.20 -18.54
C GLY A 141 29.11 33.19 -19.47
N ARG A 142 28.65 33.13 -20.69
CA ARG A 142 29.57 32.93 -21.81
C ARG A 142 30.29 34.27 -22.03
N ASP A 143 31.34 34.51 -21.28
CA ASP A 143 32.32 35.54 -21.64
C ASP A 143 33.10 34.99 -22.85
N GLU A 144 32.89 35.64 -23.97
CA GLU A 144 33.74 35.51 -25.15
C GLU A 144 35.17 35.91 -24.80
N PRO A 145 36.20 35.12 -25.14
CA PRO A 145 37.57 35.65 -25.11
C PRO A 145 37.73 36.56 -26.29
N SER A 146 37.89 37.85 -25.92
CA SER A 146 38.31 38.96 -26.71
C SER A 146 39.48 38.62 -27.65
N GLU A 147 39.30 39.07 -28.86
CA GLU A 147 40.23 39.39 -29.90
C GLU A 147 41.55 40.05 -29.38
N ALA A 148 42.60 39.27 -29.26
CA ALA A 148 43.95 39.82 -29.16
C ALA A 148 45.00 38.74 -29.50
N LEU A 149 45.15 38.45 -30.77
CA LEU A 149 46.38 37.88 -31.37
C LEU A 149 46.24 37.83 -32.90
N ARG A 150 46.02 39.00 -33.48
CA ARG A 150 46.38 39.25 -34.89
C ARG A 150 47.40 40.35 -34.89
N HIS A 151 48.62 40.01 -34.75
CA HIS A 151 49.73 40.71 -35.34
C HIS A 151 50.99 39.91 -35.07
N GLU A 152 51.59 39.50 -36.08
CA GLU A 152 52.96 39.09 -36.34
C GLU A 152 53.03 37.72 -37.02
N SER A 153 52.98 37.77 -38.31
CA SER A 153 53.80 36.97 -39.22
C SER A 153 53.59 37.43 -40.66
N ARG A 154 54.10 38.68 -40.91
CA ARG A 154 54.63 39.04 -42.19
C ARG A 154 56.10 39.26 -41.95
N LEU A 155 56.91 38.40 -42.48
CA LEU A 155 58.27 38.60 -43.02
C LEU A 155 59.06 37.29 -42.90
N ARG A 156 59.02 36.54 -43.98
CA ARG A 156 60.05 35.97 -44.87
C ARG A 156 59.56 34.73 -45.54
#